data_ddc467b47e7cedd17d83190fdc9ed46b
#
_entry.id   ddc467b47e7cedd17d83190fdc9ed46b
#
_cell.length_a   1.000
_cell.length_b   1.000
_cell.length_c   1.000
_cell.angle_alpha   90.00
_cell.angle_beta   90.00
_cell.angle_gamma   90.00
#
_symmetry.space_group_name_H-M   'P 1'
#
loop_
_entity.id
_entity.type
_entity.pdbx_description
1 polymer ?
#
loop_
_entity_poly.entity_id
_entity_poly.type
_entity_poly.pdbx_seq_one_letter_code
_entity_poly.pdbx_strand_id
1 'polypeptide(L)' 'MKFVEVRSYDNYIDAHLMLGQLRNEFINCHLLNENSVTIDPFLSNAIGGIKIMVAEPQFQRALEIVREIESHRSID' A
#
# COMPACT_ATOMS: atom_id res chain seq x y z
N MET A 1 14.83 -4.33 11.58
CA MET A 1 13.75 -5.11 10.96
C MET A 1 13.62 -4.78 9.49
N LYS A 2 13.42 -5.78 8.68
CA LYS A 2 13.33 -5.55 7.25
C LYS A 2 11.90 -5.31 6.84
N PHE A 3 11.68 -4.38 5.93
CA PHE A 3 10.36 -4.12 5.38
C PHE A 3 10.34 -4.53 3.91
N VAL A 4 9.23 -5.05 3.47
CA VAL A 4 9.07 -5.52 2.09
C VAL A 4 7.78 -4.96 1.52
N GLU A 5 7.73 -4.83 0.22
CA GLU A 5 6.55 -4.30 -0.45
C GLU A 5 5.45 -5.35 -0.51
N VAL A 6 4.24 -4.99 -0.13
CA VAL A 6 3.11 -5.90 -0.22
C VAL A 6 2.16 -5.46 -1.32
N ARG A 7 2.10 -4.18 -1.62
CA ARG A 7 1.20 -3.68 -2.65
C ARG A 7 1.66 -2.29 -3.08
N SER A 8 1.39 -1.92 -4.31
CA SER A 8 1.68 -0.56 -4.76
C SER A 8 0.46 0.04 -5.44
N TYR A 9 0.39 1.34 -5.42
CA TYR A 9 -0.73 2.07 -5.99
C TYR A 9 -0.23 3.27 -6.78
N ASP A 10 -1.09 3.80 -7.62
CA ASP A 10 -0.76 4.97 -8.40
C ASP A 10 -1.48 6.22 -7.88
N ASN A 11 -2.16 6.14 -6.78
CA ASN A 11 -2.74 7.32 -6.16
C ASN A 11 -2.71 7.18 -4.64
N TYR A 12 -2.67 8.33 -3.96
CA TYR A 12 -2.53 8.33 -2.52
C TYR A 12 -3.81 7.93 -1.79
N ILE A 13 -4.96 8.17 -2.38
CA ILE A 13 -6.22 7.84 -1.70
C ILE A 13 -6.30 6.35 -1.47
N ASP A 14 -6.08 5.57 -2.52
CA ASP A 14 -6.15 4.12 -2.38
C ASP A 14 -5.04 3.60 -1.47
N ALA A 15 -3.85 4.19 -1.60
CA ALA A 15 -2.73 3.75 -0.76
C ALA A 15 -3.02 4.00 0.71
N HIS A 16 -3.56 5.16 1.05
CA HIS A 16 -3.85 5.49 2.44
C HIS A 16 -5.00 4.65 2.99
N LEU A 17 -5.99 4.34 2.17
CA LEU A 17 -7.08 3.49 2.63
C LEU A 17 -6.57 2.10 2.98
N MET A 18 -5.74 1.54 2.12
CA MET A 18 -5.18 0.22 2.40
C MET A 18 -4.24 0.26 3.60
N LEU A 19 -3.43 1.32 3.71
CA LEU A 19 -2.52 1.46 4.83
C LEU A 19 -3.31 1.48 6.15
N GLY A 20 -4.43 2.21 6.17
CA GLY A 20 -5.28 2.29 7.35
C GLY A 20 -5.86 0.94 7.72
N GLN A 21 -6.26 0.15 6.72
CA GLN A 21 -6.79 -1.18 6.97
C GLN A 21 -5.72 -2.10 7.56
N LEU A 22 -4.50 -2.02 7.05
CA LEU A 22 -3.43 -2.84 7.57
C LEU A 22 -3.06 -2.43 8.99
N ARG A 23 -3.04 -1.14 9.27
CA ARG A 23 -2.77 -0.68 10.63
C ARG A 23 -3.86 -1.12 11.59
N ASN A 24 -5.09 -1.16 11.11
CA ASN A 24 -6.19 -1.60 11.93
C ASN A 24 -6.03 -3.07 12.31
N GLU A 25 -5.28 -3.83 11.54
CA GLU A 25 -5.00 -5.23 11.82
C GLU A 25 -3.66 -5.40 12.53
N PHE A 26 -3.11 -4.32 13.03
CA PHE A 26 -1.86 -4.34 13.78
C PHE A 26 -0.65 -4.75 12.95
N ILE A 27 -0.70 -4.45 11.66
CA ILE A 27 0.45 -4.69 10.78
C ILE A 27 1.37 -3.47 10.84
N ASN A 28 2.63 -3.69 11.04
CA ASN A 28 3.61 -2.63 11.04
C ASN A 28 3.90 -2.27 9.59
N CYS A 29 3.42 -1.12 9.14
CA CYS A 29 3.51 -0.73 7.74
C CYS A 29 3.68 0.76 7.54
N HIS A 30 4.16 1.13 6.36
CA HIS A 30 4.30 2.55 6.01
C HIS A 30 4.28 2.67 4.49
N LEU A 31 4.16 3.90 4.00
CA LEU A 31 4.21 4.15 2.58
C LEU A 31 5.62 4.55 2.18
N LEU A 32 6.06 4.03 1.04
CA LEU A 32 7.32 4.43 0.46
C LEU A 32 7.00 5.01 -0.91
N ASN A 33 7.45 6.24 -1.13
CA ASN A 33 7.12 6.91 -2.37
C ASN A 33 8.42 7.23 -3.07
N GLU A 34 8.73 6.49 -4.09
CA GLU A 34 9.98 6.66 -4.76
C GLU A 34 10.09 7.95 -5.55
N ASN A 35 8.99 8.46 -6.00
CA ASN A 35 9.08 9.65 -6.78
C ASN A 35 8.50 10.81 -6.04
N SER A 36 8.87 10.89 -4.80
CA SER A 36 8.28 11.88 -3.99
C SER A 36 8.53 13.24 -4.45
N VAL A 37 9.27 13.33 -5.31
CA VAL A 37 9.69 14.50 -5.59
C VAL A 37 8.82 15.35 -6.22
N THR A 38 8.12 15.18 -6.90
CA THR A 38 7.63 16.07 -7.53
C THR A 38 6.49 16.07 -7.76
N ILE A 39 6.01 16.40 -7.72
CA ILE A 39 4.96 16.30 -7.89
C ILE A 39 4.19 17.20 -8.55
N ASP A 40 4.23 17.17 -9.68
CA ASP A 40 3.24 17.76 -10.51
C ASP A 40 2.04 16.87 -10.35
N PRO A 41 0.96 17.34 -9.83
CA PRO A 41 -0.22 16.53 -9.62
C PRO A 41 -0.76 15.91 -10.89
N PHE A 42 -0.45 16.50 -12.02
CA PHE A 42 -0.96 15.95 -13.26
C PHE A 42 -0.07 14.86 -13.80
N LEU A 43 1.16 14.83 -13.33
CA LEU A 43 2.05 13.80 -13.80
C LEU A 43 2.28 12.78 -12.75
N SER A 44 1.59 12.90 -11.66
CA SER A 44 1.87 12.05 -10.56
C SER A 44 1.35 10.67 -10.73
N ASN A 45 0.91 10.30 -11.86
CA ASN A 45 0.46 8.97 -12.05
C ASN A 45 1.65 8.13 -12.37
N ALA A 46 2.56 8.09 -11.49
CA ALA A 46 3.66 7.20 -11.70
C ALA A 46 3.08 5.85 -11.36
N ILE A 47 2.86 5.07 -12.32
CA ILE A 47 2.27 3.80 -12.12
C ILE A 47 3.00 3.02 -11.05
N GLY A 48 2.30 2.68 -10.01
CA GLY A 48 2.89 1.88 -8.95
C GLY A 48 3.94 2.59 -8.13
N GLY A 49 3.95 3.92 -8.15
CA GLY A 49 4.98 4.66 -7.44
C GLY A 49 4.81 4.73 -5.94
N ILE A 50 3.63 4.44 -5.42
CA ILE A 50 3.37 4.53 -4.00
C ILE A 50 3.29 3.11 -3.47
N LYS A 51 4.29 2.71 -2.69
CA LYS A 51 4.38 1.34 -2.23
C LYS A 51 4.02 1.21 -0.78
N ILE A 52 3.28 0.18 -0.43
CA ILE A 52 3.01 -0.12 0.96
C ILE A 52 4.04 -1.13 1.40
N MET A 53 4.81 -0.76 2.40
CA MET A 53 5.86 -1.61 2.95
C MET A 53 5.39 -2.15 4.28
N VAL A 54 5.61 -3.44 4.50
CA VAL A 54 5.21 -4.08 5.75
C VAL A 54 6.41 -4.82 6.33
N ALA A 55 6.39 -5.03 7.62
CA ALA A 55 7.46 -5.78 8.28
C ALA A 55 7.50 -7.19 7.71
N GLU A 56 8.67 -7.65 7.36
CA GLU A 56 8.82 -8.94 6.71
C GLU A 56 8.12 -10.09 7.44
N PRO A 57 8.20 -10.20 8.76
CA PRO A 57 7.52 -11.29 9.46
C PRO A 57 6.01 -11.23 9.32
N GLN A 58 5.45 -10.08 8.97
CA GLN A 58 4.02 -9.94 8.84
C GLN A 58 3.57 -9.96 7.38
N PHE A 59 4.48 -10.20 6.46
CA PHE A 59 4.17 -10.14 5.03
C PHE A 59 3.00 -11.04 4.63
N GLN A 60 3.03 -12.28 5.07
CA GLN A 60 1.97 -13.23 4.69
C GLN A 60 0.60 -12.76 5.19
N ARG A 61 0.56 -12.29 6.43
CA ARG A 61 -0.68 -11.79 7.00
C ARG A 61 -1.15 -10.55 6.24
N ALA A 62 -0.23 -9.64 5.95
CA ALA A 62 -0.57 -8.43 5.21
C ALA A 62 -1.10 -8.77 3.82
N LEU A 63 -0.48 -9.72 3.16
CA LEU A 63 -0.91 -10.12 1.83
C LEU A 63 -2.33 -10.70 1.86
N GLU A 64 -2.64 -11.49 2.87
CA GLU A 64 -3.98 -12.04 3.01
C GLU A 64 -5.01 -10.92 3.21
N ILE A 65 -4.68 -9.94 4.03
CA ILE A 65 -5.58 -8.83 4.28
C ILE A 65 -5.82 -8.03 3.01
N VAL A 66 -4.75 -7.74 2.27
CA VAL A 66 -4.85 -7.00 1.03
C VAL A 66 -5.75 -7.75 0.04
N ARG A 67 -5.54 -9.04 -0.10
CA ARG A 67 -6.34 -9.84 -1.02
C ARG A 67 -7.80 -9.86 -0.62
N GLU A 68 -8.08 -9.96 0.65
CA GLU A 68 -9.43 -9.99 1.12
C GLU A 68 -10.14 -8.68 0.85
N ILE A 69 -9.49 -7.58 1.13
CA ILE A 69 -10.09 -6.27 0.90
C ILE A 69 -10.32 -6.03 -0.58
N GLU A 70 -9.36 -6.36 -1.40
CA GLU A 70 -9.50 -6.14 -2.85
C GLU A 70 -10.56 -7.07 -3.45
N SER A 71 -10.70 -8.24 -2.93
CA SER A 71 -11.72 -9.15 -3.38
C SER A 71 -13.11 -8.59 -3.09
N HIS A 72 -13.28 -8.00 -1.91
CA HIS A 72 -14.56 -7.39 -1.58
C HIS A 72 -14.84 -6.19 -2.48
N ARG A 73 -13.82 -5.43 -2.79
CA ARG A 73 -14.04 -4.24 -3.62
C ARG A 73 -14.38 -4.60 -5.05
N SER A 74 -13.93 -5.73 -5.51
CA SER A 74 -14.16 -6.09 -6.90
C SER A 74 -15.52 -6.71 -7.13
N ILE A 75 -16.28 -6.93 -6.10
CA ILE A 75 -17.58 -7.54 -6.26
C ILE A 75 -18.64 -6.55 -6.69
N ASP A 76 -18.41 -5.33 -6.58
CA ASP A 76 -19.40 -4.32 -6.94
C ASP A 76 -19.73 -4.26 -8.40
#